data_e631180b085f39cadb5ed81dc15c75ee
#
_entry.id   e631180b085f39cadb5ed81dc15c75ee
#
_cell.length_a   1.000
_cell.length_b   1.000
_cell.length_c   1.000
_cell.angle_alpha   90.00
_cell.angle_beta   90.00
_cell.angle_gamma   90.00
#
_symmetry.space_group_name_H-M   'P 1'
#
loop_
_entity.id
_entity.type
_entity.pdbx_description
1 polymer ?
#
loop_
_entity_poly.entity_id
_entity_poly.type
_entity_poly.pdbx_seq_one_letter_code
_entity_poly.pdbx_strand_id
1 'polypeptide(L)'
;MAMITEVYVREILDSRGNPTIEVDVCLEDGSVGRAAVPSGASTGAHEAVELRDGDKNRYLGKGVTKAVDNVNDVIAEALIGLEATRQVEIDEMLIRLDGTPNKGKLGANAILGVSMAVAKAAAASVGLPLYLYLGGVSAQELPVPMMNILNGGQHADNNVDIQEFMIMPVGAASFSEALRMNAEIYHGLKALLNAKGLGTGLGDEGGFAPNLKSNEEAIEVILEAVKKAGYKPGEDIMIALDVAASEFYKDGKYQMEGEGLVKTSNQMIDYLAALCEKYPIVSIEDGLAEDDWKGWKALTKKLGTKVQLVGDDLFVTNEERLLEGIKNDTANAILIKVNQIGTLTETFNAIETAKRAGYTCIISHRSGETEDTTLADIAVAVNAGQIKTGAPARTDRVAKYNQLLRIEEDLGGAAKYKGKAVFYNINK
;
A
#
# COMPACT_ATOMS: atom_id res chain seq x y z
N MET A 1 -15.49 -7.76 -30.11
CA MET A 1 -15.65 -6.58 -29.22
C MET A 1 -15.70 -7.12 -27.79
N ALA A 2 -15.04 -6.47 -26.85
CA ALA A 2 -14.99 -6.92 -25.45
C ALA A 2 -16.23 -6.40 -24.66
N MET A 3 -17.43 -6.75 -25.15
CA MET A 3 -18.68 -6.28 -24.53
C MET A 3 -18.94 -7.02 -23.22
N ILE A 4 -19.29 -6.28 -22.17
CA ILE A 4 -19.66 -6.84 -20.87
C ILE A 4 -21.02 -7.53 -20.99
N THR A 5 -21.08 -8.81 -20.65
CA THR A 5 -22.32 -9.61 -20.69
C THR A 5 -22.85 -9.93 -19.30
N GLU A 6 -21.97 -9.96 -18.28
CA GLU A 6 -22.35 -10.26 -16.92
C GLU A 6 -21.39 -9.58 -15.94
N VAL A 7 -21.94 -9.06 -14.84
CA VAL A 7 -21.20 -8.61 -13.66
C VAL A 7 -21.81 -9.32 -12.46
N TYR A 8 -21.01 -10.07 -11.74
CA TYR A 8 -21.42 -10.83 -10.57
C TYR A 8 -20.52 -10.58 -9.39
N VAL A 9 -21.07 -10.42 -8.21
CA VAL A 9 -20.31 -10.17 -6.96
C VAL A 9 -20.72 -11.13 -5.87
N ARG A 10 -19.76 -11.49 -5.02
CA ARG A 10 -19.96 -12.27 -3.81
C ARG A 10 -19.21 -11.68 -2.62
N GLU A 11 -19.70 -12.00 -1.42
CA GLU A 11 -18.97 -11.75 -0.18
C GLU A 11 -17.92 -12.86 0.01
N ILE A 12 -16.68 -12.48 0.30
CA ILE A 12 -15.57 -13.36 0.69
C ILE A 12 -14.96 -12.87 2.01
N LEU A 13 -13.96 -13.56 2.53
CA LEU A 13 -13.22 -13.13 3.73
C LEU A 13 -11.86 -12.56 3.37
N ASP A 14 -11.47 -11.49 4.05
CA ASP A 14 -10.12 -10.94 4.02
C ASP A 14 -9.16 -11.70 4.94
N SER A 15 -7.88 -11.35 4.94
CA SER A 15 -6.81 -11.97 5.74
C SER A 15 -6.99 -11.86 7.26
N ARG A 16 -7.93 -11.03 7.72
CA ARG A 16 -8.33 -10.87 9.12
C ARG A 16 -9.63 -11.61 9.45
N GLY A 17 -10.22 -12.32 8.48
CA GLY A 17 -11.51 -12.98 8.62
C GLY A 17 -12.71 -12.04 8.63
N ASN A 18 -12.55 -10.79 8.17
CA ASN A 18 -13.66 -9.88 7.96
C ASN A 18 -14.20 -10.02 6.54
N PRO A 19 -15.53 -9.82 6.32
CA PRO A 19 -16.10 -9.81 4.99
C PRO A 19 -15.51 -8.70 4.10
N THR A 20 -15.31 -9.06 2.84
CA THR A 20 -15.05 -8.14 1.74
C THR A 20 -15.73 -8.66 0.48
N ILE A 21 -15.59 -7.99 -0.66
CA ILE A 21 -16.23 -8.41 -1.90
C ILE A 21 -15.23 -8.91 -2.92
N GLU A 22 -15.71 -9.85 -3.76
CA GLU A 22 -15.05 -10.31 -4.97
C GLU A 22 -16.01 -10.19 -6.14
N VAL A 23 -15.55 -9.55 -7.22
CA VAL A 23 -16.33 -9.27 -8.44
C VAL A 23 -15.80 -10.08 -9.59
N ASP A 24 -16.70 -10.70 -10.36
CA ASP A 24 -16.44 -11.29 -11.67
C ASP A 24 -17.10 -10.43 -12.74
N VAL A 25 -16.37 -10.15 -13.82
CA VAL A 25 -16.89 -9.52 -15.05
C VAL A 25 -16.65 -10.47 -16.21
N CYS A 26 -17.73 -10.85 -16.92
CA CYS A 26 -17.68 -11.72 -18.08
C CYS A 26 -17.91 -10.91 -19.37
N LEU A 27 -17.18 -11.25 -20.42
CA LEU A 27 -17.28 -10.61 -21.72
C LEU A 27 -17.87 -11.57 -22.77
N GLU A 28 -18.38 -11.01 -23.88
CA GLU A 28 -19.01 -11.74 -24.98
C GLU A 28 -18.08 -12.80 -25.62
N ASP A 29 -16.78 -12.56 -25.62
CA ASP A 29 -15.76 -13.50 -26.13
C ASP A 29 -15.39 -14.63 -25.16
N GLY A 30 -16.02 -14.67 -23.97
CA GLY A 30 -15.76 -15.66 -22.93
C GLY A 30 -14.63 -15.26 -21.96
N SER A 31 -14.00 -14.11 -22.14
CA SER A 31 -13.01 -13.61 -21.21
C SER A 31 -13.65 -13.24 -19.87
N VAL A 32 -12.94 -13.52 -18.77
CA VAL A 32 -13.41 -13.25 -17.40
C VAL A 32 -12.32 -12.51 -16.64
N GLY A 33 -12.72 -11.45 -15.94
CA GLY A 33 -11.87 -10.74 -14.97
C GLY A 33 -12.42 -10.91 -13.56
N ARG A 34 -11.58 -11.31 -12.61
CA ARG A 34 -11.92 -11.45 -11.20
C ARG A 34 -11.06 -10.53 -10.35
N ALA A 35 -11.67 -9.79 -9.45
CA ALA A 35 -10.96 -8.92 -8.51
C ALA A 35 -11.58 -8.96 -7.12
N ALA A 36 -10.72 -9.02 -6.09
CA ALA A 36 -11.13 -8.93 -4.70
C ALA A 36 -10.59 -7.63 -4.07
N VAL A 37 -11.41 -7.00 -3.23
CA VAL A 37 -11.13 -5.67 -2.69
C VAL A 37 -10.46 -5.76 -1.32
N PRO A 38 -9.33 -5.06 -1.08
CA PRO A 38 -8.71 -5.00 0.24
C PRO A 38 -9.44 -4.04 1.19
N SER A 39 -9.16 -4.17 2.49
CA SER A 39 -9.83 -3.43 3.57
C SER A 39 -8.82 -2.89 4.60
N GLY A 40 -8.95 -1.64 5.04
CA GLY A 40 -8.09 -1.05 6.07
C GLY A 40 -8.43 -1.46 7.50
N ALA A 41 -7.44 -1.44 8.41
CA ALA A 41 -7.65 -1.45 9.87
C ALA A 41 -7.64 -0.02 10.40
N SER A 42 -6.58 0.73 10.14
CA SER A 42 -6.53 2.19 10.26
C SER A 42 -7.06 2.79 8.96
N THR A 43 -7.87 3.83 9.03
CA THR A 43 -8.41 4.52 7.86
C THR A 43 -8.27 6.02 8.06
N GLY A 44 -7.64 6.70 7.10
CA GLY A 44 -7.58 8.16 7.08
C GLY A 44 -8.99 8.76 7.02
N ALA A 45 -9.20 9.88 7.71
CA ALA A 45 -10.52 10.53 7.81
C ALA A 45 -11.10 10.96 6.44
N HIS A 46 -10.25 11.07 5.44
CA HIS A 46 -10.58 11.55 4.10
C HIS A 46 -10.67 10.44 3.04
N GLU A 47 -10.56 9.17 3.42
CA GLU A 47 -10.72 8.04 2.50
C GLU A 47 -12.14 7.93 1.94
N ALA A 48 -12.26 7.35 0.73
CA ALA A 48 -13.56 6.94 0.20
C ALA A 48 -14.20 5.85 1.06
N VAL A 49 -15.53 5.83 1.11
CA VAL A 49 -16.30 5.02 2.06
C VAL A 49 -16.27 3.54 1.69
N GLU A 50 -15.70 2.72 2.53
CA GLU A 50 -15.93 1.27 2.51
C GLU A 50 -17.34 0.99 3.08
N LEU A 51 -18.27 0.58 2.23
CA LEU A 51 -19.65 0.37 2.64
C LEU A 51 -19.79 -0.93 3.44
N ARG A 52 -20.22 -0.79 4.69
CA ARG A 52 -20.51 -1.88 5.64
C ARG A 52 -21.99 -1.91 6.00
N ASP A 53 -22.52 -3.09 6.31
CA ASP A 53 -23.96 -3.27 6.62
C ASP A 53 -24.35 -2.62 7.95
N GLY A 54 -23.46 -2.64 8.94
CA GLY A 54 -23.71 -2.14 10.28
C GLY A 54 -24.59 -3.05 11.16
N ASP A 55 -25.09 -4.18 10.63
CA ASP A 55 -25.87 -5.16 11.39
C ASP A 55 -24.98 -5.93 12.37
N LYS A 56 -25.12 -5.65 13.66
CA LYS A 56 -24.34 -6.28 14.73
C LYS A 56 -24.56 -7.80 14.86
N ASN A 57 -25.68 -8.33 14.34
CA ASN A 57 -25.97 -9.76 14.37
C ASN A 57 -25.27 -10.55 13.26
N ARG A 58 -24.69 -9.84 12.29
CA ARG A 58 -23.95 -10.46 11.17
C ARG A 58 -22.56 -9.88 11.07
N TYR A 59 -21.52 -10.72 11.22
CA TYR A 59 -20.11 -10.32 11.22
C TYR A 59 -19.80 -9.10 12.12
N LEU A 60 -20.50 -8.97 13.25
CA LEU A 60 -20.34 -7.88 14.23
C LEU A 60 -20.52 -6.46 13.61
N GLY A 61 -21.32 -6.37 12.56
CA GLY A 61 -21.58 -5.13 11.81
C GLY A 61 -20.69 -4.92 10.58
N LYS A 62 -19.73 -5.83 10.33
CA LYS A 62 -18.77 -5.70 9.24
C LYS A 62 -19.20 -6.38 7.93
N GLY A 63 -20.42 -6.91 7.83
CA GLY A 63 -20.97 -7.48 6.59
C GLY A 63 -20.92 -6.49 5.43
N VAL A 64 -20.95 -7.00 4.18
CA VAL A 64 -20.87 -6.19 2.95
C VAL A 64 -22.01 -6.49 1.98
N THR A 65 -23.14 -7.01 2.47
CA THR A 65 -24.30 -7.37 1.63
C THR A 65 -24.86 -6.17 0.88
N LYS A 66 -24.89 -4.98 1.48
CA LYS A 66 -25.30 -3.74 0.79
C LYS A 66 -24.41 -3.42 -0.42
N ALA A 67 -23.09 -3.62 -0.29
CA ALA A 67 -22.16 -3.43 -1.40
C ALA A 67 -22.39 -4.51 -2.48
N VAL A 68 -22.67 -5.75 -2.08
CA VAL A 68 -23.05 -6.85 -3.00
C VAL A 68 -24.31 -6.50 -3.77
N ASP A 69 -25.38 -6.07 -3.08
CA ASP A 69 -26.64 -5.69 -3.70
C ASP A 69 -26.44 -4.49 -4.66
N ASN A 70 -25.65 -3.48 -4.27
CA ASN A 70 -25.34 -2.34 -5.12
C ASN A 70 -24.65 -2.74 -6.43
N VAL A 71 -23.77 -3.73 -6.40
CA VAL A 71 -23.13 -4.23 -7.63
C VAL A 71 -24.13 -5.01 -8.47
N ASN A 72 -24.86 -5.97 -7.89
CA ASN A 72 -25.77 -6.86 -8.63
C ASN A 72 -27.00 -6.13 -9.21
N ASP A 73 -27.58 -5.20 -8.45
CA ASP A 73 -28.86 -4.57 -8.79
C ASP A 73 -28.71 -3.22 -9.52
N VAL A 74 -27.58 -2.49 -9.27
CA VAL A 74 -27.41 -1.12 -9.80
C VAL A 74 -26.27 -1.05 -10.81
N ILE A 75 -25.09 -1.50 -10.40
CA ILE A 75 -23.88 -1.34 -11.25
C ILE A 75 -23.93 -2.31 -12.43
N ALA A 76 -24.32 -3.56 -12.22
CA ALA A 76 -24.39 -4.57 -13.28
C ALA A 76 -25.34 -4.14 -14.41
N GLU A 77 -26.56 -3.64 -14.08
CA GLU A 77 -27.52 -3.14 -15.07
C GLU A 77 -26.95 -2.02 -15.94
N ALA A 78 -26.17 -1.11 -15.32
CA ALA A 78 -25.57 0.02 -16.03
C ALA A 78 -24.39 -0.37 -16.95
N LEU A 79 -23.70 -1.49 -16.68
CA LEU A 79 -22.48 -1.88 -17.38
C LEU A 79 -22.71 -2.91 -18.50
N ILE A 80 -23.78 -3.73 -18.43
CA ILE A 80 -24.08 -4.72 -19.46
C ILE A 80 -24.21 -4.03 -20.83
N GLY A 81 -23.49 -4.56 -21.82
CA GLY A 81 -23.45 -4.02 -23.18
C GLY A 81 -22.42 -2.90 -23.40
N LEU A 82 -21.63 -2.52 -22.40
CA LEU A 82 -20.52 -1.59 -22.58
C LEU A 82 -19.24 -2.31 -23.02
N GLU A 83 -18.37 -1.59 -23.69
CA GLU A 83 -17.05 -2.07 -24.13
C GLU A 83 -16.04 -2.01 -22.98
N ALA A 84 -15.57 -3.16 -22.49
CA ALA A 84 -14.71 -3.27 -21.30
C ALA A 84 -13.34 -2.56 -21.45
N THR A 85 -12.86 -2.37 -22.69
CA THR A 85 -11.59 -1.66 -22.93
C THR A 85 -11.68 -0.15 -22.70
N ARG A 86 -12.88 0.39 -22.48
CA ARG A 86 -13.11 1.82 -22.20
C ARG A 86 -13.11 2.12 -20.70
N GLN A 87 -11.99 1.77 -20.03
CA GLN A 87 -11.86 1.86 -18.56
C GLN A 87 -12.27 3.22 -18.00
N VAL A 88 -11.80 4.32 -18.61
CA VAL A 88 -12.10 5.69 -18.13
C VAL A 88 -13.60 5.97 -18.18
N GLU A 89 -14.28 5.62 -19.27
CA GLU A 89 -15.72 5.85 -19.43
C GLU A 89 -16.54 5.05 -18.39
N ILE A 90 -16.08 3.81 -18.09
CA ILE A 90 -16.70 2.93 -17.08
C ILE A 90 -16.49 3.51 -15.68
N ASP A 91 -15.27 3.86 -15.32
CA ASP A 91 -14.96 4.43 -14.00
C ASP A 91 -15.70 5.75 -13.75
N GLU A 92 -15.76 6.64 -14.76
CA GLU A 92 -16.55 7.87 -14.68
C GLU A 92 -18.05 7.59 -14.55
N MET A 93 -18.57 6.53 -15.20
CA MET A 93 -19.96 6.13 -15.03
C MET A 93 -20.22 5.65 -13.60
N LEU A 94 -19.33 4.82 -13.02
CA LEU A 94 -19.43 4.34 -11.64
C LEU A 94 -19.46 5.51 -10.65
N ILE A 95 -18.59 6.51 -10.84
CA ILE A 95 -18.55 7.73 -10.04
C ILE A 95 -19.87 8.51 -10.15
N ARG A 96 -20.41 8.67 -11.37
CA ARG A 96 -21.69 9.36 -11.58
C ARG A 96 -22.88 8.60 -10.99
N LEU A 97 -22.89 7.27 -11.01
CA LEU A 97 -23.95 6.44 -10.39
C LEU A 97 -23.97 6.60 -8.88
N ASP A 98 -22.81 6.69 -8.25
CA ASP A 98 -22.72 7.00 -6.82
C ASP A 98 -23.16 8.45 -6.56
N GLY A 99 -22.60 9.41 -7.23
CA GLY A 99 -22.95 10.83 -7.16
C GLY A 99 -22.59 11.52 -5.84
N THR A 100 -21.84 10.86 -4.95
CA THR A 100 -21.35 11.45 -3.70
C THR A 100 -19.84 11.71 -3.77
N PRO A 101 -19.28 12.71 -3.04
CA PRO A 101 -17.87 13.04 -3.12
C PRO A 101 -16.94 11.90 -2.68
N ASN A 102 -17.40 11.05 -1.76
CA ASN A 102 -16.61 9.99 -1.12
C ASN A 102 -17.13 8.57 -1.41
N LYS A 103 -17.93 8.39 -2.47
CA LYS A 103 -18.51 7.10 -2.85
C LYS A 103 -19.37 6.44 -1.75
N GLY A 104 -20.02 7.28 -0.94
CA GLY A 104 -20.79 6.85 0.22
C GLY A 104 -22.14 6.17 -0.09
N LYS A 105 -22.68 6.30 -1.32
CA LYS A 105 -23.97 5.71 -1.72
C LYS A 105 -23.80 4.25 -2.15
N LEU A 106 -22.92 3.96 -3.08
CA LEU A 106 -22.68 2.61 -3.60
C LEU A 106 -21.59 1.88 -2.82
N GLY A 107 -20.63 2.62 -2.28
CA GLY A 107 -19.44 2.11 -1.62
C GLY A 107 -18.22 2.06 -2.53
N ALA A 108 -17.09 2.60 -2.04
CA ALA A 108 -15.83 2.52 -2.76
C ALA A 108 -15.38 1.06 -3.01
N ASN A 109 -15.69 0.15 -2.09
CA ASN A 109 -15.45 -1.28 -2.25
C ASN A 109 -16.24 -1.85 -3.46
N ALA A 110 -17.53 -1.55 -3.59
CA ALA A 110 -18.35 -1.97 -4.74
C ALA A 110 -17.77 -1.42 -6.07
N ILE A 111 -17.49 -0.13 -6.10
CA ILE A 111 -16.97 0.56 -7.30
C ILE A 111 -15.59 0.01 -7.69
N LEU A 112 -14.66 -0.12 -6.75
CA LEU A 112 -13.31 -0.60 -7.02
C LEU A 112 -13.29 -2.06 -7.49
N GLY A 113 -14.10 -2.93 -6.86
CA GLY A 113 -14.18 -4.33 -7.27
C GLY A 113 -14.54 -4.46 -8.75
N VAL A 114 -15.51 -3.68 -9.20
CA VAL A 114 -15.93 -3.64 -10.60
C VAL A 114 -14.84 -3.03 -11.49
N SER A 115 -14.27 -1.88 -11.11
CA SER A 115 -13.21 -1.21 -11.88
C SER A 115 -12.02 -2.13 -12.15
N MET A 116 -11.54 -2.87 -11.14
CA MET A 116 -10.44 -3.83 -11.28
C MET A 116 -10.84 -5.06 -12.10
N ALA A 117 -12.04 -5.60 -11.89
CA ALA A 117 -12.51 -6.78 -12.62
C ALA A 117 -12.69 -6.50 -14.12
N VAL A 118 -13.21 -5.31 -14.47
CA VAL A 118 -13.30 -4.85 -15.87
C VAL A 118 -11.93 -4.78 -16.53
N ALA A 119 -10.93 -4.17 -15.85
CA ALA A 119 -9.58 -4.09 -16.40
C ALA A 119 -8.96 -5.47 -16.66
N LYS A 120 -9.17 -6.42 -15.73
CA LYS A 120 -8.71 -7.82 -15.91
C LYS A 120 -9.42 -8.54 -17.03
N ALA A 121 -10.74 -8.39 -17.16
CA ALA A 121 -11.51 -8.96 -18.25
C ALA A 121 -11.04 -8.41 -19.61
N ALA A 122 -10.86 -7.09 -19.69
CA ALA A 122 -10.37 -6.43 -20.90
C ALA A 122 -8.96 -6.88 -21.28
N ALA A 123 -8.04 -7.00 -20.30
CA ALA A 123 -6.69 -7.52 -20.53
C ALA A 123 -6.72 -8.96 -21.08
N ALA A 124 -7.56 -9.83 -20.51
CA ALA A 124 -7.76 -11.21 -20.97
C ALA A 124 -8.30 -11.24 -22.41
N SER A 125 -9.29 -10.41 -22.73
CA SER A 125 -9.90 -10.31 -24.07
C SER A 125 -8.91 -9.93 -25.16
N VAL A 126 -7.93 -9.07 -24.85
CA VAL A 126 -6.87 -8.69 -25.81
C VAL A 126 -5.63 -9.57 -25.73
N GLY A 127 -5.64 -10.60 -24.88
CA GLY A 127 -4.53 -11.56 -24.73
C GLY A 127 -3.27 -10.98 -24.11
N LEU A 128 -3.39 -9.94 -23.28
CA LEU A 128 -2.25 -9.30 -22.59
C LEU A 128 -2.29 -9.60 -21.09
N PRO A 129 -1.12 -9.81 -20.44
CA PRO A 129 -1.05 -9.78 -18.99
C PRO A 129 -1.44 -8.38 -18.49
N LEU A 130 -2.01 -8.32 -17.27
CA LEU A 130 -2.62 -7.09 -16.74
C LEU A 130 -1.62 -5.92 -16.68
N TYR A 131 -0.38 -6.16 -16.25
CA TYR A 131 0.64 -5.10 -16.17
C TYR A 131 0.96 -4.46 -17.53
N LEU A 132 0.96 -5.26 -18.63
CA LEU A 132 1.16 -4.74 -19.98
C LEU A 132 -0.09 -4.04 -20.52
N TYR A 133 -1.28 -4.57 -20.23
CA TYR A 133 -2.54 -3.93 -20.61
C TYR A 133 -2.66 -2.53 -20.01
N LEU A 134 -2.35 -2.39 -18.71
CA LEU A 134 -2.44 -1.11 -18.00
C LEU A 134 -1.28 -0.15 -18.31
N GLY A 135 -0.06 -0.67 -18.47
CA GLY A 135 1.16 0.15 -18.57
C GLY A 135 1.73 0.29 -19.98
N GLY A 136 1.22 -0.50 -20.91
CA GLY A 136 1.68 -0.50 -22.31
C GLY A 136 3.17 -0.87 -22.42
N VAL A 137 3.79 -0.42 -23.51
CA VAL A 137 5.19 -0.79 -23.87
C VAL A 137 6.26 -0.34 -22.88
N SER A 138 5.94 0.56 -21.97
CA SER A 138 6.90 1.08 -20.97
C SER A 138 6.94 0.28 -19.67
N ALA A 139 6.00 -0.63 -19.43
CA ALA A 139 5.88 -1.44 -18.21
C ALA A 139 7.00 -2.48 -18.14
N GLN A 140 8.09 -2.18 -17.45
CA GLN A 140 9.28 -3.04 -17.35
C GLN A 140 10.07 -2.91 -16.04
N GLU A 141 9.66 -2.03 -15.13
CA GLU A 141 10.38 -1.77 -13.88
C GLU A 141 9.78 -2.58 -12.73
N LEU A 142 10.55 -3.53 -12.21
CA LEU A 142 10.22 -4.26 -11.00
C LEU A 142 10.45 -3.34 -9.78
N PRO A 143 9.48 -3.24 -8.87
CA PRO A 143 9.58 -2.34 -7.72
C PRO A 143 10.54 -2.87 -6.66
N VAL A 144 11.23 -1.97 -5.96
CA VAL A 144 11.93 -2.29 -4.71
C VAL A 144 10.88 -2.58 -3.62
N PRO A 145 10.90 -3.78 -3.03
CA PRO A 145 9.94 -4.11 -1.98
C PRO A 145 10.31 -3.45 -0.65
N MET A 146 9.33 -2.80 -0.02
CA MET A 146 9.36 -2.31 1.34
C MET A 146 8.70 -3.37 2.22
N MET A 147 9.50 -4.30 2.78
CA MET A 147 8.97 -5.43 3.54
C MET A 147 8.88 -5.13 5.02
N ASN A 148 7.66 -5.07 5.54
CA ASN A 148 7.39 -4.87 6.96
C ASN A 148 7.70 -6.15 7.75
N ILE A 149 8.86 -6.19 8.40
CA ILE A 149 9.35 -7.38 9.14
C ILE A 149 9.21 -7.28 10.66
N LEU A 150 8.88 -6.10 11.19
CA LEU A 150 8.58 -5.88 12.60
C LEU A 150 7.43 -4.86 12.72
N ASN A 151 6.41 -5.24 13.48
CA ASN A 151 5.18 -4.47 13.67
C ASN A 151 5.10 -3.86 15.07
N GLY A 152 4.52 -2.67 15.15
CA GLY A 152 4.06 -2.00 16.37
C GLY A 152 2.73 -1.30 16.13
N GLY A 153 2.40 -0.29 16.92
CA GLY A 153 1.20 0.53 16.80
C GLY A 153 -0.09 -0.30 16.66
N GLN A 154 -0.96 0.08 15.74
CA GLN A 154 -2.22 -0.62 15.48
C GLN A 154 -2.06 -2.00 14.82
N HIS A 155 -0.88 -2.33 14.29
CA HIS A 155 -0.60 -3.60 13.61
C HIS A 155 -0.13 -4.72 14.55
N ALA A 156 0.08 -4.43 15.84
CA ALA A 156 0.57 -5.40 16.82
C ALA A 156 0.08 -5.09 18.24
N ASP A 157 -0.21 -6.14 19.01
CA ASP A 157 -0.50 -6.04 20.44
C ASP A 157 0.83 -6.10 21.22
N ASN A 158 1.58 -4.98 21.18
CA ASN A 158 2.85 -4.81 21.86
C ASN A 158 3.05 -3.35 22.31
N ASN A 159 4.24 -3.03 22.83
CA ASN A 159 4.58 -1.71 23.37
C ASN A 159 5.43 -0.84 22.43
N VAL A 160 5.47 -1.13 21.13
CA VAL A 160 6.23 -0.34 20.15
C VAL A 160 5.30 0.69 19.52
N ASP A 161 5.64 2.00 19.59
CA ASP A 161 4.76 3.07 19.10
C ASP A 161 4.72 3.19 17.58
N ILE A 162 5.87 3.09 16.91
CA ILE A 162 5.97 3.13 15.44
C ILE A 162 5.34 1.87 14.85
N GLN A 163 4.46 2.05 13.87
CA GLN A 163 3.58 0.98 13.38
C GLN A 163 4.32 -0.07 12.53
N GLU A 164 5.26 0.35 11.68
CA GLU A 164 5.97 -0.55 10.78
C GLU A 164 7.45 -0.23 10.66
N PHE A 165 8.26 -1.29 10.70
CA PHE A 165 9.69 -1.25 10.43
C PHE A 165 9.99 -2.13 9.22
N MET A 166 10.36 -1.49 8.12
CA MET A 166 10.53 -2.12 6.82
C MET A 166 11.99 -2.19 6.42
N ILE A 167 12.36 -3.26 5.71
CA ILE A 167 13.65 -3.38 5.02
C ILE A 167 13.46 -3.22 3.51
N MET A 168 14.45 -2.56 2.87
CA MET A 168 14.45 -2.28 1.44
C MET A 168 15.77 -2.76 0.81
N PRO A 169 15.76 -3.81 -0.05
CA PRO A 169 16.96 -4.41 -0.64
C PRO A 169 17.44 -3.61 -1.87
N VAL A 170 17.92 -2.40 -1.63
CA VAL A 170 18.33 -1.46 -2.67
C VAL A 170 19.64 -1.86 -3.39
N GLY A 171 20.41 -2.76 -2.79
CA GLY A 171 21.66 -3.29 -3.38
C GLY A 171 21.48 -4.53 -4.25
N ALA A 172 20.24 -5.08 -4.35
CA ALA A 172 19.97 -6.25 -5.18
C ALA A 172 20.09 -5.95 -6.68
N ALA A 173 20.49 -6.96 -7.45
CA ALA A 173 20.63 -6.85 -8.90
C ALA A 173 19.34 -7.15 -9.68
N SER A 174 18.36 -7.79 -9.05
CA SER A 174 17.07 -8.20 -9.63
C SER A 174 15.99 -8.25 -8.54
N PHE A 175 14.74 -8.36 -8.94
CA PHE A 175 13.65 -8.52 -7.97
C PHE A 175 13.72 -9.87 -7.24
N SER A 176 14.02 -10.94 -7.96
CA SER A 176 14.22 -12.28 -7.37
C SER A 176 15.33 -12.30 -6.32
N GLU A 177 16.45 -11.60 -6.58
CA GLU A 177 17.51 -11.42 -5.60
C GLU A 177 17.05 -10.59 -4.39
N ALA A 178 16.32 -9.49 -4.63
CA ALA A 178 15.74 -8.67 -3.59
C ALA A 178 14.81 -9.46 -2.65
N LEU A 179 13.97 -10.32 -3.23
CA LEU A 179 13.06 -11.17 -2.46
C LEU A 179 13.84 -12.20 -1.62
N ARG A 180 14.89 -12.82 -2.18
CA ARG A 180 15.77 -13.76 -1.47
C ARG A 180 16.44 -13.08 -0.26
N MET A 181 17.06 -11.91 -0.47
CA MET A 181 17.71 -11.13 0.59
C MET A 181 16.75 -10.85 1.75
N ASN A 182 15.55 -10.38 1.43
CA ASN A 182 14.53 -10.07 2.44
C ASN A 182 14.06 -11.33 3.20
N ALA A 183 13.86 -12.46 2.52
CA ALA A 183 13.47 -13.71 3.16
C ALA A 183 14.55 -14.23 4.12
N GLU A 184 15.82 -14.18 3.72
CA GLU A 184 16.96 -14.58 4.56
C GLU A 184 17.06 -13.69 5.81
N ILE A 185 16.90 -12.36 5.67
CA ILE A 185 16.90 -11.44 6.81
C ILE A 185 15.70 -11.71 7.73
N TYR A 186 14.51 -11.93 7.17
CA TYR A 186 13.30 -12.24 7.95
C TYR A 186 13.48 -13.50 8.81
N HIS A 187 14.00 -14.58 8.24
CA HIS A 187 14.31 -15.79 8.99
C HIS A 187 15.44 -15.60 10.00
N GLY A 188 16.46 -14.79 9.64
CA GLY A 188 17.53 -14.38 10.56
C GLY A 188 17.00 -13.59 11.76
N LEU A 189 16.05 -12.66 11.51
CA LEU A 189 15.38 -11.89 12.56
C LEU A 189 14.59 -12.80 13.51
N LYS A 190 13.84 -13.79 12.98
CA LYS A 190 13.12 -14.77 13.80
C LYS A 190 14.07 -15.53 14.72
N ALA A 191 15.18 -16.01 14.19
CA ALA A 191 16.17 -16.74 14.99
C ALA A 191 16.81 -15.83 16.07
N LEU A 192 17.07 -14.57 15.76
CA LEU A 192 17.62 -13.58 16.68
C LEU A 192 16.65 -13.26 17.82
N LEU A 193 15.37 -13.02 17.49
CA LEU A 193 14.32 -12.75 18.51
C LEU A 193 14.17 -13.94 19.46
N ASN A 194 14.11 -15.18 18.93
CA ASN A 194 14.07 -16.38 19.77
C ASN A 194 15.30 -16.50 20.69
N ALA A 195 16.50 -16.22 20.17
CA ALA A 195 17.73 -16.28 20.97
C ALA A 195 17.75 -15.23 22.10
N LYS A 196 17.06 -14.11 21.92
CA LYS A 196 16.87 -13.06 22.93
C LYS A 196 15.68 -13.35 23.89
N GLY A 197 14.94 -14.46 23.69
CA GLY A 197 13.75 -14.79 24.48
C GLY A 197 12.54 -13.91 24.17
N LEU A 198 12.52 -13.26 22.99
CA LEU A 198 11.45 -12.37 22.55
C LEU A 198 10.41 -13.14 21.71
N GLY A 199 9.16 -12.64 21.72
CA GLY A 199 8.07 -13.22 20.94
C GLY A 199 8.31 -13.17 19.44
N THR A 200 7.87 -14.20 18.72
CA THR A 200 7.88 -14.27 17.25
C THR A 200 6.47 -14.47 16.68
N GLY A 201 5.44 -14.07 17.43
CA GLY A 201 4.08 -13.92 16.92
C GLY A 201 4.05 -12.86 15.81
N LEU A 202 3.11 -13.01 14.85
CA LEU A 202 3.00 -12.12 13.70
C LEU A 202 1.92 -11.07 13.92
N GLY A 203 2.19 -9.86 13.49
CA GLY A 203 1.20 -8.82 13.30
C GLY A 203 0.35 -9.04 12.03
N ASP A 204 -0.55 -8.11 11.75
CA ASP A 204 -1.51 -8.20 10.64
C ASP A 204 -0.83 -8.33 9.27
N GLU A 205 0.36 -7.76 9.11
CA GLU A 205 1.09 -7.74 7.84
C GLU A 205 2.22 -8.78 7.76
N GLY A 206 2.29 -9.70 8.73
CA GLY A 206 3.25 -10.80 8.75
C GLY A 206 4.61 -10.47 9.37
N GLY A 207 4.87 -9.23 9.79
CA GLY A 207 6.02 -8.86 10.59
C GLY A 207 5.93 -9.39 12.02
N PHE A 208 7.08 -9.58 12.68
CA PHE A 208 7.10 -10.01 14.09
C PHE A 208 6.63 -8.88 15.02
N ALA A 209 6.00 -9.25 16.12
CA ALA A 209 5.42 -8.33 17.08
C ALA A 209 5.99 -8.53 18.51
N PRO A 210 7.32 -8.42 18.74
CA PRO A 210 7.89 -8.53 20.07
C PRO A 210 7.61 -7.29 20.92
N ASN A 211 7.61 -7.44 22.24
CA ASN A 211 7.77 -6.32 23.16
C ASN A 211 9.25 -5.90 23.19
N LEU A 212 9.50 -4.61 22.95
CA LEU A 212 10.85 -4.02 22.93
C LEU A 212 10.90 -2.81 23.88
N LYS A 213 12.10 -2.34 24.19
CA LYS A 213 12.28 -1.23 25.13
C LYS A 213 11.98 0.14 24.50
N SER A 214 12.14 0.24 23.17
CA SER A 214 11.95 1.47 22.40
C SER A 214 11.80 1.18 20.91
N ASN A 215 11.34 2.18 20.16
CA ASN A 215 11.36 2.14 18.68
C ASN A 215 12.79 2.00 18.13
N GLU A 216 13.78 2.56 18.83
CA GLU A 216 15.18 2.46 18.44
C GLU A 216 15.71 1.02 18.58
N GLU A 217 15.32 0.27 19.63
CA GLU A 217 15.68 -1.16 19.76
C GLU A 217 15.11 -1.99 18.62
N ALA A 218 13.92 -1.64 18.07
CA ALA A 218 13.37 -2.30 16.91
C ALA A 218 14.27 -2.14 15.66
N ILE A 219 14.78 -0.93 15.43
CA ILE A 219 15.72 -0.69 14.33
C ILE A 219 17.03 -1.45 14.57
N GLU A 220 17.55 -1.44 15.79
CA GLU A 220 18.82 -2.10 16.13
C GLU A 220 18.77 -3.62 15.94
N VAL A 221 17.66 -4.26 16.36
CA VAL A 221 17.50 -5.71 16.20
C VAL A 221 17.36 -6.11 14.72
N ILE A 222 16.71 -5.28 13.91
CA ILE A 222 16.64 -5.48 12.46
C ILE A 222 18.04 -5.36 11.83
N LEU A 223 18.79 -4.32 12.18
CA LEU A 223 20.16 -4.11 11.65
C LEU A 223 21.12 -5.22 12.10
N GLU A 224 20.93 -5.79 13.28
CA GLU A 224 21.66 -6.99 13.74
C GLU A 224 21.33 -8.19 12.86
N ALA A 225 20.04 -8.40 12.52
CA ALA A 225 19.62 -9.48 11.64
C ALA A 225 20.16 -9.31 10.21
N VAL A 226 20.15 -8.08 9.66
CA VAL A 226 20.76 -7.76 8.34
C VAL A 226 22.22 -8.14 8.30
N LYS A 227 23.01 -7.74 9.31
CA LYS A 227 24.45 -8.07 9.41
C LYS A 227 24.69 -9.57 9.54
N LYS A 228 23.89 -10.27 10.35
CA LYS A 228 23.99 -11.73 10.52
C LYS A 228 23.66 -12.50 9.25
N ALA A 229 22.75 -11.97 8.42
CA ALA A 229 22.45 -12.52 7.10
C ALA A 229 23.55 -12.25 6.05
N GLY A 230 24.60 -11.48 6.40
CA GLY A 230 25.74 -11.19 5.54
C GLY A 230 25.58 -9.94 4.68
N TYR A 231 24.53 -9.13 4.91
CA TYR A 231 24.26 -7.92 4.15
C TYR A 231 24.74 -6.66 4.89
N LYS A 232 25.01 -5.59 4.15
CA LYS A 232 25.51 -4.32 4.66
C LYS A 232 24.37 -3.31 4.83
N PRO A 233 24.04 -2.89 6.08
CA PRO A 233 23.12 -1.79 6.30
C PRO A 233 23.60 -0.50 5.62
N GLY A 234 22.68 0.20 4.94
CA GLY A 234 22.96 1.46 4.23
C GLY A 234 23.52 1.30 2.83
N GLU A 235 24.05 0.11 2.47
CA GLU A 235 24.51 -0.23 1.13
C GLU A 235 23.55 -1.19 0.43
N ASP A 236 23.41 -2.41 0.96
CA ASP A 236 22.56 -3.45 0.41
C ASP A 236 21.11 -3.28 0.86
N ILE A 237 20.91 -2.95 2.15
CA ILE A 237 19.62 -2.82 2.80
C ILE A 237 19.47 -1.44 3.45
N MET A 238 18.41 -0.73 3.10
CA MET A 238 17.95 0.48 3.78
C MET A 238 16.77 0.16 4.69
N ILE A 239 16.49 1.06 5.64
CA ILE A 239 15.31 0.99 6.53
C ILE A 239 14.27 1.99 6.06
N ALA A 240 13.00 1.59 6.10
CA ALA A 240 11.86 2.48 5.99
C ALA A 240 10.96 2.32 7.21
N LEU A 241 10.32 3.41 7.62
CA LEU A 241 9.39 3.45 8.74
C LEU A 241 8.01 3.89 8.26
N ASP A 242 6.97 3.30 8.83
CA ASP A 242 5.64 3.87 8.86
C ASP A 242 5.33 4.23 10.33
N VAL A 243 5.23 5.51 10.59
CA VAL A 243 5.04 6.02 11.95
C VAL A 243 3.56 6.01 12.33
N ALA A 244 2.66 6.15 11.35
CA ALA A 244 1.22 6.28 11.52
C ALA A 244 0.87 7.29 12.65
N ALA A 245 1.49 8.47 12.61
CA ALA A 245 1.51 9.40 13.73
C ALA A 245 0.13 9.98 14.10
N SER A 246 -0.86 9.90 13.20
CA SER A 246 -2.25 10.24 13.49
C SER A 246 -2.83 9.41 14.62
N GLU A 247 -2.44 8.13 14.75
CA GLU A 247 -2.97 7.17 15.74
C GLU A 247 -2.65 7.57 17.20
N PHE A 248 -1.56 8.27 17.41
CA PHE A 248 -1.15 8.76 18.74
C PHE A 248 -1.11 10.30 18.86
N TYR A 249 -1.74 11.01 17.88
CA TYR A 249 -1.89 12.46 17.95
C TYR A 249 -3.18 12.85 18.67
N LYS A 250 -3.04 13.47 19.83
CA LYS A 250 -4.15 13.87 20.69
C LYS A 250 -3.88 15.23 21.33
N ASP A 251 -4.88 16.11 21.33
CA ASP A 251 -4.84 17.43 21.97
C ASP A 251 -3.62 18.27 21.51
N GLY A 252 -3.26 18.18 20.21
CA GLY A 252 -2.14 18.94 19.63
C GLY A 252 -0.75 18.38 19.97
N LYS A 253 -0.67 17.14 20.46
CA LYS A 253 0.58 16.48 20.85
C LYS A 253 0.63 15.03 20.40
N TYR A 254 1.82 14.52 20.15
CA TYR A 254 2.13 13.13 19.84
C TYR A 254 2.42 12.38 21.15
N GLN A 255 1.56 11.45 21.51
CA GLN A 255 1.63 10.70 22.79
C GLN A 255 2.15 9.27 22.51
N MET A 256 3.47 9.10 22.60
CA MET A 256 4.15 7.81 22.39
C MET A 256 4.14 7.04 23.71
N GLU A 257 3.09 6.25 23.92
CA GLU A 257 2.84 5.56 25.21
C GLU A 257 3.90 4.49 25.51
N GLY A 258 4.37 3.78 24.47
CA GLY A 258 5.39 2.74 24.62
C GLY A 258 6.73 3.25 25.13
N GLU A 259 7.12 4.46 24.74
CA GLU A 259 8.33 5.13 25.23
C GLU A 259 8.04 6.09 26.39
N GLY A 260 6.77 6.32 26.76
CA GLY A 260 6.38 7.28 27.79
C GLY A 260 6.69 8.73 27.42
N LEU A 261 6.67 9.09 26.16
CA LEU A 261 7.04 10.39 25.62
C LEU A 261 5.81 11.17 25.12
N VAL A 262 5.81 12.48 25.38
CA VAL A 262 4.82 13.41 24.81
C VAL A 262 5.57 14.51 24.06
N LYS A 263 5.29 14.67 22.78
CA LYS A 263 6.02 15.56 21.89
C LYS A 263 5.09 16.57 21.19
N THR A 264 5.58 17.78 21.00
CA THR A 264 5.01 18.73 20.03
C THR A 264 5.45 18.34 18.61
N SER A 265 4.85 18.94 17.56
CA SER A 265 5.27 18.70 16.17
C SER A 265 6.78 18.91 15.96
N ASN A 266 7.33 20.02 16.48
CA ASN A 266 8.77 20.29 16.37
C ASN A 266 9.63 19.21 17.07
N GLN A 267 9.22 18.76 18.26
CA GLN A 267 9.93 17.72 18.99
C GLN A 267 9.81 16.34 18.30
N MET A 268 8.68 16.07 17.63
CA MET A 268 8.53 14.87 16.80
C MET A 268 9.44 14.91 15.58
N ILE A 269 9.52 16.05 14.91
CA ILE A 269 10.46 16.30 13.80
C ILE A 269 11.91 16.10 14.24
N ASP A 270 12.29 16.61 15.42
CA ASP A 270 13.65 16.44 15.95
C ASP A 270 13.95 14.98 16.30
N TYR A 271 12.97 14.25 16.83
CA TYR A 271 13.07 12.82 17.12
C TYR A 271 13.31 12.00 15.84
N LEU A 272 12.49 12.21 14.81
CA LEU A 272 12.65 11.53 13.52
C LEU A 272 13.99 11.88 12.84
N ALA A 273 14.41 13.14 12.92
CA ALA A 273 15.69 13.57 12.39
C ALA A 273 16.87 12.88 13.09
N ALA A 274 16.84 12.75 14.41
CA ALA A 274 17.86 12.04 15.17
C ALA A 274 17.96 10.55 14.79
N LEU A 275 16.83 9.88 14.56
CA LEU A 275 16.82 8.50 14.05
C LEU A 275 17.48 8.40 12.67
N CYS A 276 17.16 9.33 11.76
CA CYS A 276 17.75 9.36 10.40
C CYS A 276 19.26 9.69 10.39
N GLU A 277 19.75 10.43 11.39
CA GLU A 277 21.20 10.70 11.53
C GLU A 277 21.95 9.46 12.04
N LYS A 278 21.31 8.63 12.86
CA LYS A 278 21.93 7.47 13.50
C LYS A 278 21.82 6.20 12.67
N TYR A 279 20.73 6.04 11.91
CA TYR A 279 20.41 4.80 11.21
C TYR A 279 20.20 5.01 9.70
N PRO A 280 20.38 3.99 8.86
CA PRO A 280 20.20 4.09 7.40
C PRO A 280 18.72 4.14 6.99
N ILE A 281 17.97 5.09 7.54
CA ILE A 281 16.56 5.31 7.24
C ILE A 281 16.47 6.16 5.96
N VAL A 282 15.83 5.63 4.93
CA VAL A 282 15.68 6.29 3.63
C VAL A 282 14.25 6.81 3.39
N SER A 283 13.26 6.28 4.13
CA SER A 283 11.85 6.62 3.95
C SER A 283 11.12 6.66 5.29
N ILE A 284 10.27 7.67 5.47
CA ILE A 284 9.34 7.82 6.60
C ILE A 284 7.97 8.11 6.04
N GLU A 285 7.02 7.23 6.35
CA GLU A 285 5.60 7.36 6.06
C GLU A 285 4.89 7.92 7.30
N ASP A 286 3.97 8.85 7.06
CA ASP A 286 3.10 9.47 8.06
C ASP A 286 3.82 9.84 9.37
N GLY A 287 4.96 10.53 9.21
CA GLY A 287 5.79 10.98 10.34
C GLY A 287 5.10 12.00 11.25
N LEU A 288 4.01 12.61 10.78
CA LEU A 288 3.15 13.53 11.52
C LEU A 288 1.67 13.25 11.17
N ALA A 289 0.75 13.76 12.00
CA ALA A 289 -0.69 13.57 11.82
C ALA A 289 -1.18 14.18 10.50
N GLU A 290 -2.22 13.58 9.92
CA GLU A 290 -2.80 13.88 8.59
C GLU A 290 -3.28 15.33 8.40
N ASP A 291 -3.59 16.03 9.49
CA ASP A 291 -4.04 17.43 9.49
C ASP A 291 -2.98 18.42 10.02
N ASP A 292 -1.78 17.95 10.41
CA ASP A 292 -0.68 18.81 10.87
C ASP A 292 0.15 19.36 9.69
N TRP A 293 -0.51 20.01 8.74
CA TRP A 293 0.10 20.58 7.53
C TRP A 293 1.31 21.49 7.80
N LYS A 294 1.27 22.26 8.92
CA LYS A 294 2.39 23.12 9.32
C LYS A 294 3.60 22.31 9.76
N GLY A 295 3.35 21.27 10.54
CA GLY A 295 4.38 20.31 10.94
C GLY A 295 4.97 19.59 9.74
N TRP A 296 4.14 19.08 8.83
CA TRP A 296 4.56 18.43 7.61
C TRP A 296 5.47 19.31 6.73
N LYS A 297 5.10 20.58 6.54
CA LYS A 297 5.96 21.54 5.83
C LYS A 297 7.31 21.71 6.51
N ALA A 298 7.34 21.80 7.85
CA ALA A 298 8.58 21.90 8.62
C ALA A 298 9.43 20.61 8.54
N LEU A 299 8.78 19.45 8.60
CA LEU A 299 9.42 18.14 8.42
C LEU A 299 10.05 18.04 7.02
N THR A 300 9.31 18.41 5.98
CA THR A 300 9.80 18.40 4.59
C THR A 300 11.00 19.31 4.40
N LYS A 301 10.93 20.51 4.96
CA LYS A 301 12.07 21.43 4.92
C LYS A 301 13.32 20.87 5.62
N LYS A 302 13.13 20.09 6.70
CA LYS A 302 14.25 19.55 7.51
C LYS A 302 14.86 18.30 6.90
N LEU A 303 14.03 17.37 6.40
CA LEU A 303 14.48 16.03 5.97
C LEU A 303 14.29 15.76 4.49
N GLY A 304 13.41 16.46 3.77
CA GLY A 304 12.94 16.10 2.45
C GLY A 304 13.98 16.05 1.33
N THR A 305 15.18 16.61 1.55
CA THR A 305 16.31 16.46 0.60
C THR A 305 17.12 15.18 0.81
N LYS A 306 16.95 14.52 1.95
CA LYS A 306 17.75 13.34 2.35
C LYS A 306 16.90 12.08 2.55
N VAL A 307 15.63 12.27 2.89
CA VAL A 307 14.69 11.20 3.25
C VAL A 307 13.43 11.34 2.42
N GLN A 308 12.94 10.22 1.90
CA GLN A 308 11.62 10.12 1.30
C GLN A 308 10.56 10.29 2.40
N LEU A 309 9.71 11.29 2.25
CA LEU A 309 8.62 11.59 3.17
C LEU A 309 7.31 11.25 2.48
N VAL A 310 6.66 10.19 2.94
CA VAL A 310 5.50 9.59 2.29
C VAL A 310 4.22 10.03 3.01
N GLY A 311 3.28 10.59 2.25
CA GLY A 311 1.92 10.82 2.75
C GLY A 311 1.02 9.62 2.40
N ASP A 312 0.53 8.91 3.41
CA ASP A 312 -0.56 7.93 3.32
C ASP A 312 -1.87 8.62 3.75
N ASP A 313 -2.14 8.74 5.05
CA ASP A 313 -3.34 9.42 5.56
C ASP A 313 -3.38 10.91 5.15
N LEU A 314 -2.21 11.52 4.98
CA LEU A 314 -2.09 12.89 4.49
C LEU A 314 -2.75 13.08 3.12
N PHE A 315 -2.59 12.16 2.19
CA PHE A 315 -3.03 12.28 0.79
C PHE A 315 -4.17 11.34 0.41
N VAL A 316 -4.33 10.20 1.07
CA VAL A 316 -5.35 9.17 0.85
C VAL A 316 -5.59 8.82 -0.63
N THR A 317 -4.51 8.76 -1.43
CA THR A 317 -4.57 8.53 -2.89
C THR A 317 -5.45 9.57 -3.62
N ASN A 318 -5.76 10.70 -3.00
CA ASN A 318 -6.64 11.74 -3.51
C ASN A 318 -5.84 12.84 -4.22
N GLU A 319 -6.14 13.09 -5.50
CA GLU A 319 -5.42 14.05 -6.34
C GLU A 319 -5.53 15.49 -5.81
N GLU A 320 -6.68 15.90 -5.26
CA GLU A 320 -6.87 17.25 -4.72
C GLU A 320 -5.99 17.51 -3.51
N ARG A 321 -5.94 16.54 -2.56
CA ARG A 321 -5.07 16.61 -1.38
C ARG A 321 -3.59 16.57 -1.77
N LEU A 322 -3.24 15.75 -2.78
CA LEU A 322 -1.88 15.71 -3.32
C LEU A 322 -1.48 17.06 -3.93
N LEU A 323 -2.34 17.69 -4.73
CA LEU A 323 -2.10 19.01 -5.31
C LEU A 323 -1.93 20.10 -4.23
N GLU A 324 -2.68 20.00 -3.13
CA GLU A 324 -2.48 20.88 -1.97
C GLU A 324 -1.09 20.67 -1.36
N GLY A 325 -0.66 19.43 -1.19
CA GLY A 325 0.69 19.09 -0.69
C GLY A 325 1.79 19.64 -1.60
N ILE A 326 1.68 19.40 -2.90
CA ILE A 326 2.63 19.90 -3.91
C ILE A 326 2.73 21.44 -3.86
N LYS A 327 1.59 22.13 -3.82
CA LYS A 327 1.53 23.59 -3.74
C LYS A 327 2.18 24.17 -2.48
N ASN A 328 2.14 23.41 -1.40
CA ASN A 328 2.64 23.82 -0.08
C ASN A 328 4.06 23.32 0.24
N ASP A 329 4.74 22.65 -0.70
CA ASP A 329 6.05 22.00 -0.48
C ASP A 329 5.99 21.01 0.70
N THR A 330 5.00 20.12 0.70
CA THR A 330 4.69 19.21 1.80
C THR A 330 4.84 17.75 1.35
N ALA A 331 5.66 16.95 2.05
CA ALA A 331 6.09 15.61 1.64
C ALA A 331 6.90 15.62 0.33
N ASN A 332 7.28 14.47 -0.19
CA ASN A 332 7.95 14.30 -1.47
C ASN A 332 7.65 12.91 -2.10
N ALA A 333 6.71 12.18 -1.50
CA ALA A 333 6.23 10.89 -1.96
C ALA A 333 4.76 10.68 -1.55
N ILE A 334 4.06 9.81 -2.26
CA ILE A 334 2.68 9.43 -1.95
C ILE A 334 2.58 7.91 -1.86
N LEU A 335 1.84 7.41 -0.86
CA LEU A 335 1.38 6.04 -0.82
C LEU A 335 0.10 5.90 -1.67
N ILE A 336 0.02 4.84 -2.45
CA ILE A 336 -1.10 4.59 -3.37
C ILE A 336 -1.85 3.34 -2.91
N LYS A 337 -3.06 3.53 -2.43
CA LYS A 337 -3.99 2.49 -2.01
C LYS A 337 -5.26 2.59 -2.85
N VAL A 338 -5.49 1.68 -3.76
CA VAL A 338 -6.59 1.74 -4.73
C VAL A 338 -7.98 1.90 -4.09
N ASN A 339 -8.17 1.33 -2.89
CA ASN A 339 -9.46 1.42 -2.19
C ASN A 339 -9.68 2.74 -1.44
N GLN A 340 -8.65 3.56 -1.21
CA GLN A 340 -8.80 4.89 -0.61
C GLN A 340 -9.51 5.87 -1.54
N ILE A 341 -9.46 5.64 -2.86
CA ILE A 341 -10.09 6.47 -3.88
C ILE A 341 -11.20 5.75 -4.64
N GLY A 342 -11.05 4.46 -4.97
CA GLY A 342 -12.10 3.56 -5.40
C GLY A 342 -12.25 3.32 -6.89
N THR A 343 -11.41 3.88 -7.77
CA THR A 343 -11.31 3.50 -9.19
C THR A 343 -9.87 3.42 -9.66
N LEU A 344 -9.60 2.64 -10.71
CA LEU A 344 -8.28 2.61 -11.36
C LEU A 344 -7.97 3.96 -12.02
N THR A 345 -8.94 4.59 -12.67
CA THR A 345 -8.74 5.90 -13.35
C THR A 345 -8.30 6.98 -12.36
N GLU A 346 -8.97 7.14 -11.23
CA GLU A 346 -8.55 8.11 -10.21
C GLU A 346 -7.19 7.76 -9.60
N THR A 347 -6.92 6.46 -9.38
CA THR A 347 -5.63 5.97 -8.90
C THR A 347 -4.50 6.36 -9.85
N PHE A 348 -4.68 6.13 -11.16
CA PHE A 348 -3.68 6.47 -12.17
C PHE A 348 -3.49 7.99 -12.31
N ASN A 349 -4.55 8.78 -12.18
CA ASN A 349 -4.46 10.25 -12.18
C ASN A 349 -3.61 10.75 -11.00
N ALA A 350 -3.83 10.24 -9.79
CA ALA A 350 -3.02 10.58 -8.63
C ALA A 350 -1.53 10.21 -8.82
N ILE A 351 -1.24 9.02 -9.37
CA ILE A 351 0.12 8.58 -9.69
C ILE A 351 0.79 9.51 -10.70
N GLU A 352 0.10 9.85 -11.78
CA GLU A 352 0.64 10.71 -12.85
C GLU A 352 0.90 12.12 -12.32
N THR A 353 -0.02 12.68 -11.54
CA THR A 353 0.14 13.99 -10.89
C THR A 353 1.35 14.01 -9.95
N ALA A 354 1.52 12.97 -9.13
CA ALA A 354 2.69 12.82 -8.24
C ALA A 354 4.00 12.82 -9.04
N LYS A 355 4.09 11.96 -10.06
CA LYS A 355 5.30 11.82 -10.89
C LYS A 355 5.67 13.12 -11.60
N ARG A 356 4.69 13.85 -12.17
CA ARG A 356 4.92 15.14 -12.82
C ARG A 356 5.44 16.20 -11.85
N ALA A 357 5.09 16.11 -10.59
CA ALA A 357 5.62 16.97 -9.54
C ALA A 357 6.98 16.53 -9.00
N GLY A 358 7.51 15.39 -9.45
CA GLY A 358 8.76 14.82 -8.97
C GLY A 358 8.66 14.10 -7.64
N TYR A 359 7.45 13.72 -7.21
CA TYR A 359 7.18 12.83 -6.09
C TYR A 359 7.36 11.38 -6.53
N THR A 360 7.82 10.53 -5.62
CA THR A 360 7.80 9.07 -5.81
C THR A 360 6.43 8.52 -5.42
N CYS A 361 6.07 7.37 -6.02
CA CYS A 361 4.84 6.65 -5.71
C CYS A 361 5.20 5.28 -5.16
N ILE A 362 4.54 4.88 -4.08
CA ILE A 362 4.65 3.55 -3.50
C ILE A 362 3.30 2.85 -3.64
N ILE A 363 3.23 1.77 -4.40
CA ILE A 363 2.00 0.99 -4.50
C ILE A 363 1.88 0.13 -3.23
N SER A 364 0.74 0.24 -2.54
CA SER A 364 0.58 -0.33 -1.21
C SER A 364 -0.64 -1.24 -1.10
N HIS A 365 -0.48 -2.28 -0.30
CA HIS A 365 -1.54 -3.12 0.22
C HIS A 365 -2.36 -2.40 1.33
N ARG A 366 -3.30 -3.14 1.91
CA ARG A 366 -3.96 -2.77 3.18
C ARG A 366 -3.71 -3.86 4.24
N SER A 367 -4.03 -3.54 5.50
CA SER A 367 -3.94 -4.51 6.61
C SER A 367 -4.84 -5.72 6.40
N GLY A 368 -6.05 -5.55 5.89
CA GLY A 368 -6.94 -6.62 5.42
C GLY A 368 -6.78 -6.87 3.93
N GLU A 369 -6.07 -7.93 3.56
CA GLU A 369 -5.81 -8.31 2.18
C GLU A 369 -6.53 -9.59 1.78
N THR A 370 -6.51 -9.85 0.48
CA THR A 370 -6.96 -11.11 -0.13
C THR A 370 -5.81 -11.73 -0.91
N GLU A 371 -6.04 -12.84 -1.62
CA GLU A 371 -5.07 -13.39 -2.58
C GLU A 371 -4.96 -12.59 -3.89
N ASP A 372 -5.77 -11.54 -4.09
CA ASP A 372 -5.70 -10.69 -5.29
C ASP A 372 -4.32 -10.03 -5.45
N THR A 373 -3.80 -10.05 -6.68
CA THR A 373 -2.44 -9.58 -6.99
C THR A 373 -2.42 -8.31 -7.84
N THR A 374 -3.56 -7.68 -8.08
CA THR A 374 -3.70 -6.51 -8.98
C THR A 374 -2.68 -5.41 -8.66
N LEU A 375 -2.40 -5.16 -7.37
CA LEU A 375 -1.45 -4.12 -7.00
C LEU A 375 0.00 -4.41 -7.44
N ALA A 376 0.38 -5.67 -7.59
CA ALA A 376 1.69 -6.04 -8.15
C ALA A 376 1.77 -5.70 -9.65
N ASP A 377 0.70 -6.00 -10.39
CA ASP A 377 0.58 -5.60 -11.80
C ASP A 377 0.58 -4.08 -11.97
N ILE A 378 -0.16 -3.33 -11.12
CA ILE A 378 -0.17 -1.86 -11.12
C ILE A 378 1.24 -1.31 -10.87
N ALA A 379 1.97 -1.84 -9.91
CA ALA A 379 3.31 -1.36 -9.59
C ALA A 379 4.26 -1.40 -10.78
N VAL A 380 4.21 -2.47 -11.58
CA VAL A 380 4.99 -2.60 -12.82
C VAL A 380 4.41 -1.78 -13.94
N ALA A 381 3.08 -1.78 -14.10
CA ALA A 381 2.38 -1.03 -15.15
C ALA A 381 2.76 0.45 -15.15
N VAL A 382 2.80 1.06 -13.97
CA VAL A 382 3.13 2.47 -13.83
C VAL A 382 4.63 2.74 -13.58
N ASN A 383 5.50 1.71 -13.59
CA ASN A 383 6.90 1.83 -13.18
C ASN A 383 7.02 2.64 -11.86
N ALA A 384 6.32 2.19 -10.82
CA ALA A 384 6.25 2.91 -9.54
C ALA A 384 7.61 2.96 -8.83
N GLY A 385 8.46 1.97 -9.10
CA GLY A 385 9.77 1.81 -8.50
C GLY A 385 9.75 1.24 -7.08
N GLN A 386 8.62 1.30 -6.38
CA GLN A 386 8.49 0.83 -4.99
C GLN A 386 7.14 0.16 -4.75
N ILE A 387 7.11 -0.86 -3.89
CA ILE A 387 5.89 -1.55 -3.44
C ILE A 387 5.97 -1.85 -1.94
N LYS A 388 4.89 -1.58 -1.22
CA LYS A 388 4.70 -1.88 0.20
C LYS A 388 3.59 -2.92 0.33
N THR A 389 3.95 -4.19 0.58
CA THR A 389 2.95 -5.28 0.64
C THR A 389 3.26 -6.33 1.72
N GLY A 390 3.77 -5.87 2.87
CA GLY A 390 3.98 -6.66 4.08
C GLY A 390 5.25 -7.50 4.09
N ALA A 391 5.32 -8.44 5.03
CA ALA A 391 6.44 -9.35 5.20
C ALA A 391 6.45 -10.48 4.14
N PRO A 392 7.57 -11.21 3.97
CA PRO A 392 7.61 -12.42 3.14
C PRO A 392 6.96 -13.62 3.87
N ALA A 393 5.81 -13.40 4.48
CA ALA A 393 5.02 -14.36 5.24
C ALA A 393 3.53 -14.03 5.09
N ARG A 394 2.66 -15.04 5.28
CA ARG A 394 1.21 -15.00 5.01
C ARG A 394 0.91 -14.94 3.51
N THR A 395 0.02 -15.83 3.05
CA THR A 395 -0.28 -15.99 1.61
C THR A 395 -0.82 -14.71 0.98
N ASP A 396 -1.62 -13.94 1.70
CA ASP A 396 -2.18 -12.65 1.29
C ASP A 396 -1.09 -11.61 0.91
N ARG A 397 0.11 -11.71 1.51
CA ARG A 397 1.28 -10.87 1.20
C ARG A 397 2.15 -11.52 0.12
N VAL A 398 2.51 -12.79 0.33
CA VAL A 398 3.40 -13.54 -0.56
C VAL A 398 2.83 -13.68 -1.97
N ALA A 399 1.49 -13.71 -2.14
CA ALA A 399 0.85 -13.76 -3.45
C ALA A 399 1.31 -12.60 -4.37
N LYS A 400 1.45 -11.37 -3.84
CA LYS A 400 1.90 -10.20 -4.57
C LYS A 400 3.36 -10.33 -4.99
N TYR A 401 4.23 -10.80 -4.08
CA TYR A 401 5.63 -11.05 -4.39
C TYR A 401 5.81 -12.15 -5.43
N ASN A 402 5.04 -13.23 -5.33
CA ASN A 402 5.05 -14.30 -6.32
C ASN A 402 4.56 -13.81 -7.71
N GLN A 403 3.60 -12.87 -7.74
CA GLN A 403 3.18 -12.25 -9.00
C GLN A 403 4.30 -11.42 -9.62
N LEU A 404 5.04 -10.65 -8.82
CA LEU A 404 6.20 -9.89 -9.31
C LEU A 404 7.32 -10.81 -9.85
N LEU A 405 7.53 -12.00 -9.26
CA LEU A 405 8.46 -12.99 -9.82
C LEU A 405 7.99 -13.50 -11.19
N ARG A 406 6.68 -13.77 -11.37
CA ARG A 406 6.13 -14.16 -12.68
C ARG A 406 6.29 -13.05 -13.72
N ILE A 407 6.06 -11.78 -13.32
CA ILE A 407 6.26 -10.63 -14.19
C ILE A 407 7.75 -10.46 -14.56
N GLU A 408 8.68 -10.66 -13.60
CA GLU A 408 10.11 -10.62 -13.87
C GLU A 408 10.52 -11.70 -14.89
N GLU A 409 9.97 -12.92 -14.76
CA GLU A 409 10.18 -14.02 -15.70
C GLU A 409 9.61 -13.71 -17.09
N ASP A 410 8.39 -13.18 -17.16
CA ASP A 410 7.73 -12.81 -18.42
C ASP A 410 8.48 -11.70 -19.16
N LEU A 411 8.98 -10.69 -18.45
CA LEU A 411 9.81 -9.62 -19.01
C LEU A 411 11.21 -10.11 -19.43
N GLY A 412 11.75 -11.15 -18.82
CA GLY A 412 13.06 -11.69 -19.12
C GLY A 412 14.15 -10.62 -19.12
N GLY A 413 14.89 -10.50 -20.21
CA GLY A 413 15.99 -9.53 -20.37
C GLY A 413 15.53 -8.05 -20.40
N ALA A 414 14.24 -7.76 -20.51
CA ALA A 414 13.70 -6.40 -20.46
C ALA A 414 13.39 -5.95 -19.03
N ALA A 415 13.35 -6.87 -18.05
CA ALA A 415 13.11 -6.55 -16.65
C ALA A 415 14.19 -5.59 -16.11
N LYS A 416 13.76 -4.56 -15.39
CA LYS A 416 14.64 -3.58 -14.77
C LYS A 416 14.39 -3.51 -13.27
N TYR A 417 15.46 -3.62 -12.50
CA TYR A 417 15.42 -3.38 -11.06
C TYR A 417 16.39 -2.22 -10.75
N LYS A 418 15.86 -1.07 -10.33
CA LYS A 418 16.65 0.16 -10.20
C LYS A 418 17.35 0.32 -8.85
N GLY A 419 17.04 -0.53 -7.87
CA GLY A 419 17.63 -0.45 -6.54
C GLY A 419 17.54 0.97 -5.96
N LYS A 420 18.64 1.52 -5.50
CA LYS A 420 18.69 2.85 -4.87
C LYS A 420 18.23 4.01 -5.79
N ALA A 421 18.25 3.85 -7.10
CA ALA A 421 17.86 4.90 -8.03
C ALA A 421 16.34 5.18 -8.08
N VAL A 422 15.51 4.37 -7.37
CA VAL A 422 14.08 4.64 -7.22
C VAL A 422 13.80 5.90 -6.37
N PHE A 423 14.76 6.35 -5.58
CA PHE A 423 14.65 7.56 -4.74
C PHE A 423 15.05 8.82 -5.52
N TYR A 424 14.45 9.06 -6.67
CA TYR A 424 14.74 10.24 -7.51
C TYR A 424 14.23 11.57 -6.91
N ASN A 425 13.43 11.51 -5.86
CA ASN A 425 12.85 12.64 -5.13
C ASN A 425 13.79 13.24 -4.07
N ILE A 426 14.88 12.54 -3.71
CA ILE A 426 15.88 12.98 -2.72
C ILE A 426 17.27 13.10 -3.36
N ASN A 427 18.20 13.76 -2.69
CA ASN A 427 19.57 14.01 -3.15
C ASN A 427 19.65 14.80 -4.48
N LYS A 428 18.73 15.75 -4.67
CA LYS A 428 18.72 16.68 -5.80
C LYS A 428 19.65 17.85 -5.57
#